data_cab686772b1a5d5cbd24703c346fe950
#
_entry.id   cab686772b1a5d5cbd24703c346fe950
#
_cell.length_a   1.000
_cell.length_b   1.000
_cell.length_c   1.000
_cell.angle_alpha   90.00
_cell.angle_beta   90.00
_cell.angle_gamma   90.00
#
_symmetry.space_group_name_H-M   'P 1'
#
loop_
_entity.id
_entity.type
_entity.pdbx_description
1 polymer ?
#
loop_
_entity_poly.entity_id
_entity_poly.type
_entity_poly.pdbx_seq_one_letter_code
_entity_poly.pdbx_strand_id
1 'polypeptide(L)'
;MTSYPFADRAAEFERLIAQGGIFDPLTRRLLQDAGLGPGMRVLDIGSGAGNVARLAADIVGPGGTVVGVDADPAAVELASEYNSARNIEFRVADVHTLDGIEDGFDAVTGRLVLMYLADPVGALRQAASRVRPGGLVCMHEGDLSYLWASPQTPLWEQVRAWFLEALRKAGVETRMGPALCGLYTKAGLPMPRLLFEAAIAGGPDNPGWGWGNVVSAAVPLMEKLGVATRADVDPATLSNRLVAETVASGGCVIGPPMTGAWAVRPADPY
;
A
#
# COMPACT_ATOMS: atom_id res chain seq x y z
N MET A 1 -12.90 3.42 -13.91
CA MET A 1 -11.71 3.74 -13.12
C MET A 1 -12.13 4.50 -11.88
N THR A 2 -11.97 3.94 -10.70
CA THR A 2 -11.99 4.71 -9.45
C THR A 2 -10.79 5.64 -9.50
N SER A 3 -10.99 6.97 -9.56
CA SER A 3 -9.88 7.92 -9.54
C SER A 3 -9.19 7.81 -8.18
N TYR A 4 -7.86 7.72 -8.18
CA TYR A 4 -7.06 7.74 -6.97
C TYR A 4 -7.46 8.95 -6.09
N PRO A 5 -7.72 8.74 -4.79
CA PRO A 5 -8.43 9.74 -3.97
C PRO A 5 -7.61 10.99 -3.59
N PHE A 6 -6.29 11.00 -3.80
CA PHE A 6 -5.41 12.10 -3.42
C PHE A 6 -5.03 12.94 -4.64
N ALA A 7 -5.42 14.22 -4.63
CA ALA A 7 -5.38 15.09 -5.82
C ALA A 7 -4.08 15.88 -6.00
N ASP A 8 -3.34 16.19 -4.92
CA ASP A 8 -2.07 16.91 -4.97
C ASP A 8 -0.90 15.93 -5.12
N ARG A 9 -0.36 15.86 -6.35
CA ARG A 9 0.67 14.87 -6.72
C ARG A 9 1.99 15.06 -5.99
N ALA A 10 2.45 16.29 -5.80
CA ALA A 10 3.72 16.54 -5.11
C ALA A 10 3.62 16.22 -3.62
N ALA A 11 2.55 16.68 -2.96
CA ALA A 11 2.27 16.36 -1.56
C ALA A 11 2.02 14.86 -1.37
N GLU A 12 1.39 14.19 -2.34
CA GLU A 12 1.16 12.76 -2.30
C GLU A 12 2.48 11.97 -2.43
N PHE A 13 3.37 12.37 -3.31
CA PHE A 13 4.68 11.74 -3.48
C PHE A 13 5.51 11.82 -2.17
N GLU A 14 5.59 13.01 -1.56
CA GLU A 14 6.23 13.21 -0.26
C GLU A 14 5.58 12.36 0.84
N ARG A 15 4.24 12.27 0.83
CA ARG A 15 3.50 11.42 1.77
C ARG A 15 3.85 9.93 1.58
N LEU A 16 3.95 9.44 0.34
CA LEU A 16 4.33 8.06 0.03
C LEU A 16 5.75 7.74 0.48
N ILE A 17 6.69 8.68 0.29
CA ILE A 17 8.06 8.53 0.81
C ILE A 17 8.06 8.44 2.34
N ALA A 18 7.38 9.36 3.03
CA ALA A 18 7.29 9.35 4.48
C ALA A 18 6.62 8.08 5.03
N GLN A 19 5.58 7.59 4.33
CA GLN A 19 4.90 6.33 4.64
C GLN A 19 5.86 5.14 4.58
N GLY A 20 6.83 5.17 3.69
CA GLY A 20 7.89 4.16 3.58
C GLY A 20 8.62 3.95 4.91
N GLY A 21 8.93 5.00 5.66
CA GLY A 21 9.62 4.88 6.94
C GLY A 21 8.97 3.91 7.93
N ILE A 22 7.66 3.74 7.85
CA ILE A 22 6.90 2.85 8.74
C ILE A 22 6.67 1.47 8.11
N PHE A 23 6.27 1.44 6.82
CA PHE A 23 5.91 0.17 6.17
C PHE A 23 7.10 -0.58 5.55
N ASP A 24 8.17 0.10 5.20
CA ASP A 24 9.31 -0.54 4.53
C ASP A 24 9.93 -1.68 5.35
N PRO A 25 10.10 -1.57 6.70
CA PRO A 25 10.57 -2.70 7.49
C PRO A 25 9.65 -3.91 7.45
N LEU A 26 8.32 -3.69 7.49
CA LEU A 26 7.31 -4.74 7.41
C LEU A 26 7.31 -5.40 6.01
N THR A 27 7.33 -4.56 4.96
CA THR A 27 7.37 -5.04 3.57
C THR A 27 8.66 -5.81 3.29
N ARG A 28 9.82 -5.33 3.76
CA ARG A 28 11.10 -6.03 3.61
C ARG A 28 11.05 -7.42 4.22
N ARG A 29 10.54 -7.55 5.43
CA ARG A 29 10.35 -8.85 6.10
C ARG A 29 9.44 -9.77 5.29
N LEU A 30 8.28 -9.25 4.86
CA LEU A 30 7.35 -10.01 4.02
C LEU A 30 8.03 -10.55 2.76
N LEU A 31 8.74 -9.70 2.01
CA LEU A 31 9.42 -10.11 0.78
C LEU A 31 10.48 -11.20 1.02
N GLN A 32 11.23 -11.08 2.11
CA GLN A 32 12.22 -12.08 2.52
C GLN A 32 11.57 -13.39 2.94
N ASP A 33 10.50 -13.35 3.75
CA ASP A 33 9.75 -14.54 4.19
C ASP A 33 9.03 -15.23 3.02
N ALA A 34 8.62 -14.47 2.01
CA ALA A 34 8.08 -15.01 0.77
C ALA A 34 9.13 -15.72 -0.08
N GLY A 35 10.42 -15.46 0.16
CA GLY A 35 11.53 -16.08 -0.56
C GLY A 35 12.10 -15.22 -1.69
N LEU A 36 11.84 -13.90 -1.71
CA LEU A 36 12.53 -13.00 -2.62
C LEU A 36 14.04 -13.03 -2.30
N GLY A 37 14.87 -13.20 -3.32
CA GLY A 37 16.32 -13.40 -3.14
C GLY A 37 17.19 -12.86 -4.26
N PRO A 38 18.52 -12.99 -4.10
CA PRO A 38 19.49 -12.44 -5.04
C PRO A 38 19.30 -12.93 -6.48
N GLY A 39 19.50 -12.01 -7.44
CA GLY A 39 19.45 -12.30 -8.87
C GLY A 39 18.05 -12.41 -9.48
N MET A 40 17.00 -12.31 -8.67
CA MET A 40 15.62 -12.38 -9.15
C MET A 40 15.21 -11.17 -9.97
N ARG A 41 14.30 -11.40 -10.94
CA ARG A 41 13.62 -10.38 -11.72
C ARG A 41 12.23 -10.15 -11.16
N VAL A 42 11.94 -8.92 -10.71
CA VAL A 42 10.73 -8.58 -9.95
C VAL A 42 9.87 -7.56 -10.71
N LEU A 43 8.56 -7.78 -10.70
CA LEU A 43 7.55 -6.81 -11.12
C LEU A 43 6.89 -6.20 -9.88
N ASP A 44 6.92 -4.86 -9.74
CA ASP A 44 6.23 -4.12 -8.68
C ASP A 44 5.04 -3.38 -9.29
N ILE A 45 3.82 -3.83 -8.99
CA ILE A 45 2.58 -3.23 -9.53
C ILE A 45 2.08 -2.11 -8.63
N GLY A 46 1.60 -1.01 -9.25
CA GLY A 46 1.18 0.19 -8.52
C GLY A 46 2.35 0.80 -7.72
N SER A 47 3.48 0.96 -8.38
CA SER A 47 4.75 1.28 -7.73
C SER A 47 4.78 2.66 -7.04
N GLY A 48 3.90 3.59 -7.41
CA GLY A 48 3.82 4.93 -6.83
C GLY A 48 5.19 5.62 -6.79
N ALA A 49 5.68 5.98 -5.61
CA ALA A 49 7.00 6.58 -5.40
C ALA A 49 8.19 5.58 -5.51
N GLY A 50 7.94 4.32 -5.83
CA GLY A 50 8.98 3.30 -5.98
C GLY A 50 9.53 2.71 -4.68
N ASN A 51 8.83 2.88 -3.56
CA ASN A 51 9.30 2.38 -2.26
C ASN A 51 9.47 0.85 -2.26
N VAL A 52 8.50 0.10 -2.78
CA VAL A 52 8.57 -1.37 -2.82
C VAL A 52 9.57 -1.83 -3.87
N ALA A 53 9.61 -1.17 -5.04
CA ALA A 53 10.63 -1.43 -6.06
C ALA A 53 12.05 -1.28 -5.51
N ARG A 54 12.31 -0.23 -4.70
CA ARG A 54 13.58 -0.01 -4.03
C ARG A 54 13.92 -1.12 -3.03
N LEU A 55 12.96 -1.55 -2.20
CA LEU A 55 13.17 -2.67 -1.28
C LEU A 55 13.48 -3.97 -2.02
N ALA A 56 12.76 -4.25 -3.11
CA ALA A 56 13.01 -5.40 -3.96
C ALA A 56 14.41 -5.33 -4.58
N ALA A 57 14.82 -4.17 -5.12
CA ALA A 57 16.14 -3.97 -5.69
C ALA A 57 17.27 -4.20 -4.68
N ASP A 58 17.10 -3.73 -3.43
CA ASP A 58 18.06 -3.99 -2.34
C ASP A 58 18.18 -5.50 -2.03
N ILE A 59 17.07 -6.25 -2.07
CA ILE A 59 17.04 -7.69 -1.78
C ILE A 59 17.65 -8.50 -2.93
N VAL A 60 17.27 -8.19 -4.18
CA VAL A 60 17.76 -8.97 -5.34
C VAL A 60 19.19 -8.63 -5.71
N GLY A 61 19.70 -7.49 -5.25
CA GLY A 61 21.10 -7.06 -5.44
C GLY A 61 21.45 -6.75 -6.91
N PRO A 62 22.73 -6.55 -7.21
CA PRO A 62 23.16 -6.09 -8.54
C PRO A 62 22.97 -7.10 -9.67
N GLY A 63 22.77 -8.37 -9.36
CA GLY A 63 22.48 -9.43 -10.33
C GLY A 63 20.99 -9.57 -10.67
N GLY A 64 20.12 -8.89 -9.91
CA GLY A 64 18.66 -8.88 -10.15
C GLY A 64 18.20 -7.59 -10.83
N THR A 65 16.93 -7.55 -11.22
CA THR A 65 16.29 -6.38 -11.83
C THR A 65 14.88 -6.18 -11.30
N VAL A 66 14.42 -4.93 -11.25
CA VAL A 66 13.06 -4.60 -10.86
C VAL A 66 12.40 -3.74 -11.93
N VAL A 67 11.18 -4.08 -12.30
CA VAL A 67 10.31 -3.25 -13.12
C VAL A 67 9.15 -2.77 -12.25
N GLY A 68 9.08 -1.46 -12.01
CA GLY A 68 7.94 -0.83 -11.34
C GLY A 68 6.93 -0.33 -12.37
N VAL A 69 5.64 -0.58 -12.16
CA VAL A 69 4.59 -0.07 -13.03
C VAL A 69 3.54 0.71 -12.26
N ASP A 70 3.11 1.83 -12.83
CA ASP A 70 2.00 2.62 -12.32
C ASP A 70 1.16 3.18 -13.47
N ALA A 71 -0.12 3.39 -13.24
CA ALA A 71 -1.02 3.96 -14.25
C ALA A 71 -0.86 5.48 -14.39
N ASP A 72 -0.29 6.18 -13.40
CA ASP A 72 -0.04 7.62 -13.45
C ASP A 72 1.36 7.93 -14.01
N PRO A 73 1.44 8.54 -15.23
CA PRO A 73 2.72 8.91 -15.84
C PRO A 73 3.56 9.83 -14.96
N ALA A 74 2.94 10.73 -14.18
CA ALA A 74 3.68 11.65 -13.31
C ALA A 74 4.29 10.91 -12.10
N ALA A 75 3.61 9.90 -11.56
CA ALA A 75 4.20 9.05 -10.53
C ALA A 75 5.41 8.28 -11.05
N VAL A 76 5.32 7.75 -12.28
CA VAL A 76 6.41 7.04 -12.97
C VAL A 76 7.62 7.95 -13.18
N GLU A 77 7.41 9.20 -13.63
CA GLU A 77 8.47 10.19 -13.83
C GLU A 77 9.20 10.49 -12.51
N LEU A 78 8.46 10.85 -11.46
CA LEU A 78 9.02 11.13 -10.14
C LEU A 78 9.74 9.93 -9.53
N ALA A 79 9.17 8.72 -9.66
CA ALA A 79 9.79 7.50 -9.18
C ALA A 79 11.10 7.20 -9.91
N SER A 80 11.16 7.44 -11.21
CA SER A 80 12.36 7.26 -12.04
C SER A 80 13.49 8.20 -11.64
N GLU A 81 13.17 9.48 -11.40
CA GLU A 81 14.13 10.47 -10.93
C GLU A 81 14.67 10.12 -9.54
N TYR A 82 13.78 9.78 -8.61
CA TYR A 82 14.13 9.47 -7.22
C TYR A 82 14.97 8.19 -7.07
N ASN A 83 14.84 7.22 -7.99
CA ASN A 83 15.52 5.93 -7.95
C ASN A 83 16.56 5.73 -9.06
N SER A 84 17.01 6.78 -9.74
CA SER A 84 17.83 6.73 -10.96
C SER A 84 19.19 5.99 -10.83
N ALA A 85 19.71 5.82 -9.62
CA ALA A 85 21.01 5.14 -9.36
C ALA A 85 20.86 3.61 -9.12
N ARG A 86 19.69 3.02 -9.36
CA ARG A 86 19.39 1.62 -9.02
C ARG A 86 19.10 0.78 -10.26
N ASN A 87 19.11 -0.54 -10.09
CA ASN A 87 18.69 -1.54 -11.09
C ASN A 87 17.15 -1.64 -11.19
N ILE A 88 16.50 -0.47 -11.28
CA ILE A 88 15.03 -0.34 -11.34
C ILE A 88 14.68 0.41 -12.62
N GLU A 89 13.67 -0.10 -13.33
CA GLU A 89 13.04 0.60 -14.44
C GLU A 89 11.58 0.87 -14.07
N PHE A 90 11.09 2.10 -14.32
CA PHE A 90 9.68 2.43 -14.12
C PHE A 90 8.98 2.65 -15.46
N ARG A 91 7.78 2.09 -15.60
CA ARG A 91 6.98 2.16 -16.83
C ARG A 91 5.53 2.51 -16.53
N VAL A 92 4.89 3.24 -17.43
CA VAL A 92 3.45 3.48 -17.37
C VAL A 92 2.71 2.24 -17.86
N ALA A 93 1.88 1.64 -17.00
CA ALA A 93 1.03 0.52 -17.38
C ALA A 93 -0.18 0.41 -16.45
N ASP A 94 -1.33 -0.01 -17.03
CA ASP A 94 -2.51 -0.38 -16.25
C ASP A 94 -2.35 -1.83 -15.74
N VAL A 95 -2.50 -2.03 -14.45
CA VAL A 95 -2.37 -3.35 -13.81
C VAL A 95 -3.40 -4.38 -14.32
N HIS A 96 -4.52 -3.93 -14.91
CA HIS A 96 -5.52 -4.83 -15.47
C HIS A 96 -5.12 -5.44 -16.82
N THR A 97 -4.20 -4.81 -17.55
CA THR A 97 -3.74 -5.31 -18.87
C THR A 97 -2.26 -5.64 -18.88
N LEU A 98 -1.44 -4.84 -18.18
CA LEU A 98 0.02 -4.88 -18.21
C LEU A 98 0.58 -4.88 -19.64
N ASP A 99 -0.03 -4.05 -20.52
CA ASP A 99 0.40 -3.92 -21.91
C ASP A 99 1.84 -3.41 -21.99
N GLY A 100 2.64 -4.06 -22.83
CA GLY A 100 4.07 -3.74 -22.99
C GLY A 100 4.97 -4.23 -21.84
N ILE A 101 4.43 -4.96 -20.87
CA ILE A 101 5.21 -5.59 -19.80
C ILE A 101 5.45 -7.07 -20.17
N GLU A 102 6.70 -7.47 -20.12
CA GLU A 102 7.15 -8.80 -20.47
C GLU A 102 6.68 -9.86 -19.47
N ASP A 103 6.74 -11.12 -19.88
CA ASP A 103 6.53 -12.27 -19.02
C ASP A 103 7.84 -12.79 -18.40
N GLY A 104 7.74 -13.78 -17.53
CA GLY A 104 8.87 -14.52 -16.98
C GLY A 104 9.55 -13.86 -15.80
N PHE A 105 8.85 -13.02 -15.05
CA PHE A 105 9.33 -12.53 -13.76
C PHE A 105 9.45 -13.68 -12.76
N ASP A 106 10.46 -13.61 -11.88
CA ASP A 106 10.61 -14.52 -10.74
C ASP A 106 9.59 -14.22 -9.64
N ALA A 107 9.22 -12.95 -9.49
CA ALA A 107 8.25 -12.50 -8.51
C ALA A 107 7.43 -11.31 -9.02
N VAL A 108 6.18 -11.21 -8.57
CA VAL A 108 5.39 -9.98 -8.60
C VAL A 108 5.07 -9.56 -7.18
N THR A 109 5.13 -8.24 -6.94
CA THR A 109 4.76 -7.63 -5.66
C THR A 109 3.90 -6.40 -5.88
N GLY A 110 3.24 -5.93 -4.81
CA GLY A 110 2.51 -4.68 -4.77
C GLY A 110 2.09 -4.36 -3.33
N ARG A 111 2.02 -3.07 -3.01
CA ARG A 111 1.64 -2.61 -1.68
C ARG A 111 0.57 -1.54 -1.75
N LEU A 112 -0.58 -1.76 -1.08
CA LEU A 112 -1.70 -0.82 -1.03
C LEU A 112 -2.19 -0.43 -2.44
N VAL A 113 -2.38 -1.42 -3.31
CA VAL A 113 -2.79 -1.28 -4.70
C VAL A 113 -4.17 -1.86 -4.92
N LEU A 114 -4.39 -3.11 -4.51
CA LEU A 114 -5.62 -3.84 -4.81
C LEU A 114 -6.85 -3.16 -4.19
N MET A 115 -6.68 -2.47 -3.07
CA MET A 115 -7.73 -1.73 -2.38
C MET A 115 -8.37 -0.60 -3.22
N TYR A 116 -7.66 -0.09 -4.22
CA TYR A 116 -8.14 0.99 -5.09
C TYR A 116 -8.76 0.49 -6.42
N LEU A 117 -8.68 -0.80 -6.69
CA LEU A 117 -9.09 -1.37 -7.97
C LEU A 117 -10.55 -1.81 -7.97
N ALA A 118 -11.24 -1.55 -9.08
CA ALA A 118 -12.61 -2.02 -9.27
C ALA A 118 -12.69 -3.54 -9.45
N ASP A 119 -11.66 -4.15 -10.06
CA ASP A 119 -11.51 -5.61 -10.22
C ASP A 119 -10.14 -6.07 -9.67
N PRO A 120 -9.98 -6.19 -8.36
CA PRO A 120 -8.73 -6.65 -7.77
C PRO A 120 -8.40 -8.12 -8.10
N VAL A 121 -9.40 -8.94 -8.38
CA VAL A 121 -9.21 -10.35 -8.78
C VAL A 121 -8.60 -10.43 -10.18
N GLY A 122 -9.15 -9.67 -11.13
CA GLY A 122 -8.63 -9.60 -12.50
C GLY A 122 -7.20 -9.05 -12.53
N ALA A 123 -6.93 -7.99 -11.77
CA ALA A 123 -5.60 -7.39 -11.64
C ALA A 123 -4.59 -8.38 -11.04
N LEU A 124 -4.95 -9.08 -9.97
CA LEU A 124 -4.09 -10.09 -9.35
C LEU A 124 -3.80 -11.25 -10.31
N ARG A 125 -4.82 -11.71 -11.06
CA ARG A 125 -4.65 -12.75 -12.09
C ARG A 125 -3.71 -12.29 -13.20
N GLN A 126 -3.87 -11.07 -13.67
CA GLN A 126 -3.02 -10.48 -14.70
C GLN A 126 -1.57 -10.33 -14.22
N ALA A 127 -1.37 -9.84 -13.00
CA ALA A 127 -0.05 -9.74 -12.39
C ALA A 127 0.62 -11.14 -12.25
N ALA A 128 -0.13 -12.13 -11.77
CA ALA A 128 0.35 -13.51 -11.63
C ALA A 128 0.70 -14.15 -12.99
N SER A 129 0.02 -13.78 -14.08
CA SER A 129 0.33 -14.30 -15.42
C SER A 129 1.71 -13.89 -15.91
N ARG A 130 2.25 -12.75 -15.44
CA ARG A 130 3.59 -12.26 -15.78
C ARG A 130 4.72 -13.01 -15.06
N VAL A 131 4.40 -13.72 -14.00
CA VAL A 131 5.36 -14.51 -13.22
C VAL A 131 5.56 -15.86 -13.89
N ARG A 132 6.79 -16.37 -13.95
CA ARG A 132 7.05 -17.72 -14.44
C ARG A 132 6.41 -18.80 -13.57
N PRO A 133 6.15 -20.00 -14.07
CA PRO A 133 5.77 -21.14 -13.24
C PRO A 133 6.80 -21.36 -12.11
N GLY A 134 6.31 -21.56 -10.88
CA GLY A 134 7.15 -21.68 -9.70
C GLY A 134 7.66 -20.35 -9.12
N GLY A 135 7.32 -19.22 -9.72
CA GLY A 135 7.66 -17.90 -9.19
C GLY A 135 6.66 -17.40 -8.13
N LEU A 136 6.95 -16.28 -7.51
CA LEU A 136 6.24 -15.73 -6.36
C LEU A 136 5.18 -14.71 -6.76
N VAL A 137 4.03 -14.78 -6.12
CA VAL A 137 3.01 -13.70 -6.12
C VAL A 137 2.88 -13.21 -4.68
N CYS A 138 3.24 -11.95 -4.40
CA CYS A 138 3.34 -11.40 -3.04
C CYS A 138 2.66 -10.03 -2.96
N MET A 139 1.56 -9.92 -2.21
CA MET A 139 0.82 -8.66 -2.01
C MET A 139 0.86 -8.23 -0.55
N HIS A 140 0.86 -6.91 -0.31
CA HIS A 140 0.91 -6.31 1.01
C HIS A 140 -0.18 -5.24 1.13
N GLU A 141 -1.32 -5.58 1.77
CA GLU A 141 -2.51 -4.74 1.83
C GLU A 141 -2.92 -4.41 3.25
N GLY A 142 -3.57 -3.26 3.43
CA GLY A 142 -3.96 -2.76 4.73
C GLY A 142 -5.37 -3.14 5.16
N ASP A 143 -5.62 -3.11 6.47
CA ASP A 143 -6.96 -3.02 7.07
C ASP A 143 -7.12 -1.64 7.74
N LEU A 144 -7.71 -0.69 7.03
CA LEU A 144 -7.98 0.65 7.55
C LEU A 144 -9.15 0.67 8.52
N SER A 145 -9.97 -0.39 8.55
CA SER A 145 -11.12 -0.50 9.44
C SER A 145 -10.75 -0.90 10.88
N TYR A 146 -9.50 -1.30 11.11
CA TYR A 146 -9.00 -1.67 12.42
C TYR A 146 -8.98 -0.49 13.40
N LEU A 147 -8.62 -0.74 14.66
CA LEU A 147 -8.47 0.31 15.67
C LEU A 147 -7.28 1.21 15.32
N TRP A 148 -7.46 2.54 15.45
CA TRP A 148 -6.40 3.51 15.19
C TRP A 148 -5.69 3.98 16.47
N ALA A 149 -6.35 3.79 17.61
CA ALA A 149 -5.79 4.11 18.91
C ALA A 149 -6.35 3.15 19.99
N SER A 150 -5.65 3.06 21.11
CA SER A 150 -6.11 2.32 22.29
C SER A 150 -5.68 3.07 23.56
N PRO A 151 -6.63 3.47 24.45
CA PRO A 151 -8.08 3.33 24.27
C PRO A 151 -8.60 4.17 23.10
N GLN A 152 -9.77 3.79 22.56
CA GLN A 152 -10.48 4.64 21.62
C GLN A 152 -11.10 5.81 22.36
N THR A 153 -10.89 7.01 21.82
CA THR A 153 -11.39 8.27 22.40
C THR A 153 -12.24 9.01 21.37
N PRO A 154 -13.10 9.97 21.78
CA PRO A 154 -14.09 10.57 20.87
C PRO A 154 -13.51 11.22 19.62
N LEU A 155 -12.36 11.89 19.71
CA LEU A 155 -11.73 12.50 18.53
C LEU A 155 -11.21 11.44 17.55
N TRP A 156 -10.56 10.38 18.06
CA TRP A 156 -10.08 9.28 17.25
C TRP A 156 -11.23 8.54 16.53
N GLU A 157 -12.34 8.30 17.22
CA GLU A 157 -13.53 7.67 16.63
C GLU A 157 -14.14 8.54 15.54
N GLN A 158 -14.27 9.84 15.80
CA GLN A 158 -14.85 10.77 14.84
C GLN A 158 -14.00 10.89 13.57
N VAL A 159 -12.70 11.08 13.73
CA VAL A 159 -11.76 11.23 12.60
C VAL A 159 -11.70 9.96 11.77
N ARG A 160 -11.65 8.81 12.42
CA ARG A 160 -11.71 7.51 11.77
C ARG A 160 -13.01 7.32 11.00
N ALA A 161 -14.16 7.67 11.58
CA ALA A 161 -15.45 7.56 10.92
C ALA A 161 -15.52 8.40 9.64
N TRP A 162 -15.08 9.65 9.68
CA TRP A 162 -15.02 10.51 8.49
C TRP A 162 -14.14 9.92 7.39
N PHE A 163 -12.95 9.49 7.74
CA PHE A 163 -11.99 8.94 6.76
C PHE A 163 -12.54 7.68 6.09
N LEU A 164 -13.02 6.70 6.88
CA LEU A 164 -13.57 5.46 6.35
C LEU A 164 -14.81 5.69 5.49
N GLU A 165 -15.70 6.61 5.89
CA GLU A 165 -16.87 6.94 5.08
C GLU A 165 -16.50 7.61 3.75
N ALA A 166 -15.50 8.48 3.74
CA ALA A 166 -15.00 9.09 2.51
C ALA A 166 -14.41 8.04 1.55
N LEU A 167 -13.58 7.14 2.07
CA LEU A 167 -13.00 6.05 1.28
C LEU A 167 -14.09 5.10 0.75
N ARG A 168 -15.05 4.71 1.58
CA ARG A 168 -16.18 3.88 1.17
C ARG A 168 -16.99 4.53 0.03
N LYS A 169 -17.30 5.82 0.13
CA LYS A 169 -18.00 6.57 -0.94
C LYS A 169 -17.16 6.69 -2.21
N ALA A 170 -15.83 6.70 -2.09
CA ALA A 170 -14.90 6.69 -3.21
C ALA A 170 -14.70 5.29 -3.84
N GLY A 171 -15.31 4.24 -3.27
CA GLY A 171 -15.19 2.88 -3.78
C GLY A 171 -13.91 2.15 -3.37
N VAL A 172 -13.19 2.65 -2.35
CA VAL A 172 -11.97 2.01 -1.83
C VAL A 172 -12.34 0.89 -0.86
N GLU A 173 -11.73 -0.29 -1.05
CA GLU A 173 -11.89 -1.42 -0.12
C GLU A 173 -10.98 -1.24 1.10
N THR A 174 -11.56 -0.84 2.21
CA THR A 174 -10.82 -0.52 3.45
C THR A 174 -10.36 -1.74 4.25
N ARG A 175 -10.79 -2.94 3.86
CA ARG A 175 -10.46 -4.23 4.48
C ARG A 175 -9.75 -5.17 3.51
N MET A 176 -8.91 -4.64 2.64
CA MET A 176 -8.26 -5.41 1.59
C MET A 176 -7.32 -6.49 2.16
N GLY A 177 -6.61 -6.20 3.25
CA GLY A 177 -5.74 -7.18 3.90
C GLY A 177 -6.46 -8.51 4.23
N PRO A 178 -7.52 -8.50 5.02
CA PRO A 178 -8.32 -9.70 5.29
C PRO A 178 -8.94 -10.38 4.05
N ALA A 179 -9.18 -9.61 2.98
CA ALA A 179 -9.76 -10.13 1.74
C ALA A 179 -8.76 -10.95 0.89
N LEU A 180 -7.45 -10.81 1.11
CA LEU A 180 -6.40 -11.41 0.25
C LEU A 180 -6.55 -12.91 0.07
N CYS A 181 -6.90 -13.69 1.11
CA CYS A 181 -7.14 -15.13 0.98
C CYS A 181 -8.14 -15.47 -0.14
N GLY A 182 -9.29 -14.77 -0.10
CA GLY A 182 -10.34 -14.98 -1.09
C GLY A 182 -9.94 -14.48 -2.48
N LEU A 183 -9.16 -13.41 -2.56
CA LEU A 183 -8.69 -12.86 -3.84
C LEU A 183 -7.73 -13.82 -4.54
N TYR A 184 -6.74 -14.38 -3.81
CA TYR A 184 -5.81 -15.38 -4.36
C TYR A 184 -6.55 -16.58 -4.94
N THR A 185 -7.48 -17.16 -4.16
CA THR A 185 -8.27 -18.30 -4.61
C THR A 185 -9.12 -17.97 -5.85
N LYS A 186 -9.80 -16.82 -5.87
CA LYS A 186 -10.60 -16.36 -7.03
C LYS A 186 -9.73 -16.03 -8.25
N ALA A 187 -8.48 -15.62 -8.05
CA ALA A 187 -7.52 -15.40 -9.13
C ALA A 187 -6.95 -16.71 -9.70
N GLY A 188 -7.25 -17.87 -9.10
CA GLY A 188 -6.72 -19.18 -9.53
C GLY A 188 -5.35 -19.50 -8.92
N LEU A 189 -4.95 -18.74 -7.90
CA LEU A 189 -3.72 -19.01 -7.16
C LEU A 189 -3.98 -19.96 -5.98
N PRO A 190 -2.98 -20.68 -5.50
CA PRO A 190 -3.08 -21.43 -4.25
C PRO A 190 -3.44 -20.54 -3.07
N MET A 191 -3.97 -21.15 -2.00
CA MET A 191 -4.16 -20.46 -0.72
C MET A 191 -2.83 -19.85 -0.29
N PRO A 192 -2.77 -18.52 -0.06
CA PRO A 192 -1.52 -17.87 0.29
C PRO A 192 -1.10 -18.17 1.73
N ARG A 193 0.20 -18.11 1.99
CA ARG A 193 0.69 -17.87 3.34
C ARG A 193 0.43 -16.44 3.70
N LEU A 194 0.19 -16.16 4.99
CA LEU A 194 -0.19 -14.85 5.48
C LEU A 194 0.73 -14.40 6.62
N LEU A 195 0.99 -13.11 6.63
CA LEU A 195 1.63 -12.38 7.73
C LEU A 195 0.74 -11.19 8.10
N PHE A 196 0.50 -10.93 9.37
CA PHE A 196 -0.30 -9.80 9.83
C PHE A 196 0.49 -9.01 10.87
N GLU A 197 0.74 -7.73 10.62
CA GLU A 197 1.58 -6.88 11.46
C GLU A 197 1.03 -5.45 11.51
N ALA A 198 1.23 -4.77 12.64
CA ALA A 198 0.91 -3.36 12.80
C ALA A 198 2.03 -2.62 13.53
N ALA A 199 2.34 -1.41 13.09
CA ALA A 199 3.19 -0.50 13.84
C ALA A 199 2.36 0.14 14.97
N ILE A 200 2.86 0.06 16.21
CA ILE A 200 2.24 0.67 17.39
C ILE A 200 3.25 1.60 18.04
N ALA A 201 2.80 2.80 18.40
CA ALA A 201 3.63 3.77 19.10
C ALA A 201 2.77 4.65 20.01
N GLY A 202 3.39 5.29 21.01
CA GLY A 202 2.69 6.15 21.96
C GLY A 202 3.65 7.07 22.70
N GLY A 203 3.06 8.00 23.44
CA GLY A 203 3.79 9.02 24.17
C GLY A 203 4.13 10.26 23.34
N PRO A 204 4.60 11.34 24.01
CA PRO A 204 4.84 12.63 23.37
C PRO A 204 6.00 12.62 22.36
N ASP A 205 7.00 11.77 22.61
CA ASP A 205 8.23 11.69 21.80
C ASP A 205 8.13 10.69 20.64
N ASN A 206 7.07 9.88 20.61
CA ASN A 206 6.81 8.91 19.53
C ASN A 206 5.32 8.88 19.21
N PRO A 207 4.83 9.81 18.39
CA PRO A 207 3.40 9.93 18.07
C PRO A 207 2.86 8.76 17.21
N GLY A 208 3.74 7.89 16.70
CA GLY A 208 3.34 6.75 15.90
C GLY A 208 2.98 7.09 14.46
N TRP A 209 2.02 6.36 13.92
CA TRP A 209 1.53 6.57 12.57
C TRP A 209 0.86 7.93 12.40
N GLY A 210 1.20 8.63 11.32
CA GLY A 210 0.73 9.99 11.04
C GLY A 210 -0.72 10.07 10.53
N TRP A 211 -1.70 9.48 11.24
CA TRP A 211 -3.11 9.53 10.86
C TRP A 211 -3.62 10.96 10.62
N GLY A 212 -3.20 11.91 11.43
CA GLY A 212 -3.57 13.32 11.25
C GLY A 212 -3.19 13.85 9.88
N ASN A 213 -2.00 13.52 9.37
CA ASN A 213 -1.54 13.92 8.04
C ASN A 213 -2.31 13.20 6.93
N VAL A 214 -2.54 11.90 7.09
CA VAL A 214 -3.31 11.09 6.11
C VAL A 214 -4.74 11.59 5.98
N VAL A 215 -5.40 11.86 7.11
CA VAL A 215 -6.77 12.41 7.14
C VAL A 215 -6.80 13.83 6.58
N SER A 216 -5.83 14.67 6.91
CA SER A 216 -5.73 16.03 6.39
C SER A 216 -5.58 16.06 4.86
N ALA A 217 -4.80 15.14 4.28
CA ALA A 217 -4.66 14.99 2.84
C ALA A 217 -5.98 14.54 2.16
N ALA A 218 -6.86 13.86 2.90
CA ALA A 218 -8.15 13.41 2.39
C ALA A 218 -9.28 14.45 2.52
N VAL A 219 -9.03 15.61 3.13
CA VAL A 219 -10.07 16.65 3.31
C VAL A 219 -10.74 17.07 2.02
N PRO A 220 -10.03 17.32 0.89
CA PRO A 220 -10.70 17.66 -0.36
C PRO A 220 -11.68 16.56 -0.85
N LEU A 221 -11.33 15.30 -0.63
CA LEU A 221 -12.23 14.18 -0.94
C LEU A 221 -13.44 14.16 -0.01
N MET A 222 -13.25 14.40 1.30
CA MET A 222 -14.34 14.44 2.27
C MET A 222 -15.33 15.57 1.95
N GLU A 223 -14.86 16.75 1.60
CA GLU A 223 -15.68 17.88 1.18
C GLU A 223 -16.47 17.56 -0.10
N LYS A 224 -15.79 17.02 -1.12
CA LYS A 224 -16.43 16.62 -2.39
C LYS A 224 -17.54 15.60 -2.19
N LEU A 225 -17.38 14.69 -1.22
CA LEU A 225 -18.33 13.61 -0.93
C LEU A 225 -19.35 13.95 0.17
N GLY A 226 -19.30 15.17 0.72
CA GLY A 226 -20.22 15.64 1.77
C GLY A 226 -20.09 14.83 3.07
N VAL A 227 -18.88 14.49 3.48
CA VAL A 227 -18.58 13.71 4.71
C VAL A 227 -18.19 14.63 5.85
N ALA A 228 -17.25 15.53 5.62
CA ALA A 228 -16.77 16.52 6.57
C ALA A 228 -16.17 17.70 5.81
N THR A 229 -16.22 18.90 6.40
CA THR A 229 -15.59 20.10 5.85
C THR A 229 -14.18 20.29 6.40
N ARG A 230 -13.39 21.15 5.74
CA ARG A 230 -12.10 21.59 6.29
C ARG A 230 -12.22 22.20 7.68
N ALA A 231 -13.33 22.90 7.97
CA ALA A 231 -13.58 23.49 9.29
C ALA A 231 -13.85 22.42 10.37
N ASP A 232 -14.56 21.34 10.02
CA ASP A 232 -14.82 20.23 10.94
C ASP A 232 -13.53 19.48 11.31
N VAL A 233 -12.69 19.20 10.30
CA VAL A 233 -11.43 18.45 10.47
C VAL A 233 -10.35 19.30 11.14
N ASP A 234 -10.25 20.58 10.77
CA ASP A 234 -9.16 21.49 11.14
C ASP A 234 -7.78 20.88 10.93
N PRO A 235 -7.34 20.70 9.65
CA PRO A 235 -6.10 20.01 9.32
C PRO A 235 -4.85 20.63 9.96
N ALA A 236 -4.87 21.92 10.22
CA ALA A 236 -3.73 22.64 10.80
C ALA A 236 -3.40 22.18 12.22
N THR A 237 -4.40 21.76 13.00
CA THR A 237 -4.22 21.32 14.38
C THR A 237 -4.48 19.84 14.61
N LEU A 238 -5.02 19.12 13.63
CA LEU A 238 -5.50 17.74 13.80
C LEU A 238 -4.44 16.81 14.39
N SER A 239 -3.23 16.79 13.84
CA SER A 239 -2.16 15.91 14.32
C SER A 239 -1.83 16.17 15.79
N ASN A 240 -1.73 17.44 16.18
CA ASN A 240 -1.43 17.81 17.57
C ASN A 240 -2.56 17.43 18.52
N ARG A 241 -3.83 17.61 18.09
CA ARG A 241 -5.01 17.22 18.90
C ARG A 241 -5.06 15.71 19.13
N LEU A 242 -4.82 14.91 18.08
CA LEU A 242 -4.77 13.44 18.19
C LEU A 242 -3.66 12.97 19.13
N VAL A 243 -2.46 13.54 19.01
CA VAL A 243 -1.34 13.24 19.91
C VAL A 243 -1.67 13.63 21.35
N ALA A 244 -2.20 14.82 21.57
CA ALA A 244 -2.56 15.30 22.92
C ALA A 244 -3.61 14.40 23.58
N GLU A 245 -4.63 13.96 22.83
CA GLU A 245 -5.67 13.07 23.35
C GLU A 245 -5.12 11.66 23.65
N THR A 246 -4.22 11.15 22.81
CA THR A 246 -3.54 9.87 23.05
C THR A 246 -2.70 9.93 24.34
N VAL A 247 -1.90 11.00 24.50
CA VAL A 247 -1.08 11.19 25.71
C VAL A 247 -1.96 11.34 26.96
N ALA A 248 -3.01 12.15 26.90
CA ALA A 248 -3.94 12.37 28.02
C ALA A 248 -4.66 11.08 28.45
N SER A 249 -4.94 10.18 27.51
CA SER A 249 -5.56 8.87 27.80
C SER A 249 -4.57 7.80 28.27
N GLY A 250 -3.26 8.09 28.28
CA GLY A 250 -2.23 7.07 28.54
C GLY A 250 -2.18 5.97 27.45
N GLY A 251 -2.62 6.31 26.26
CA GLY A 251 -2.85 5.36 25.17
C GLY A 251 -1.70 5.23 24.17
N CYS A 252 -1.99 4.50 23.10
CA CYS A 252 -1.10 4.33 21.96
C CYS A 252 -1.84 4.56 20.63
N VAL A 253 -1.09 4.92 19.60
CA VAL A 253 -1.55 4.99 18.21
C VAL A 253 -1.21 3.67 17.52
N ILE A 254 -2.16 3.15 16.77
CA ILE A 254 -2.02 1.92 15.98
C ILE A 254 -2.06 2.33 14.51
N GLY A 255 -0.99 2.07 13.78
CA GLY A 255 -0.97 2.19 12.31
C GLY A 255 -1.90 1.15 11.68
N PRO A 256 -2.29 1.33 10.40
CA PRO A 256 -3.12 0.34 9.74
C PRO A 256 -2.40 -1.01 9.76
N PRO A 257 -3.03 -2.06 10.28
CA PRO A 257 -2.45 -3.39 10.18
C PRO A 257 -2.26 -3.77 8.73
N MET A 258 -1.09 -4.29 8.43
CA MET A 258 -0.72 -4.76 7.10
C MET A 258 -0.80 -6.28 7.04
N THR A 259 -1.50 -6.78 6.03
CA THR A 259 -1.52 -8.22 5.73
C THR A 259 -0.63 -8.47 4.52
N GLY A 260 0.45 -9.19 4.75
CA GLY A 260 1.23 -9.80 3.69
C GLY A 260 0.61 -11.13 3.26
N ALA A 261 0.49 -11.35 1.97
CA ALA A 261 0.02 -12.61 1.40
C ALA A 261 0.93 -13.05 0.26
N TRP A 262 1.38 -14.32 0.27
CA TRP A 262 2.19 -14.83 -0.84
C TRP A 262 1.89 -16.28 -1.15
N ALA A 263 1.99 -16.59 -2.43
CA ALA A 263 1.86 -17.93 -2.97
C ALA A 263 2.85 -18.14 -4.13
N VAL A 264 3.16 -19.40 -4.41
CA VAL A 264 3.92 -19.80 -5.60
C VAL A 264 2.94 -20.01 -6.76
N ARG A 265 3.20 -19.38 -7.92
CA ARG A 265 2.42 -19.65 -9.13
C ARG A 265 2.54 -21.12 -9.50
N PRO A 266 1.42 -21.85 -9.67
CA PRO A 266 1.45 -23.25 -10.13
C PRO A 266 2.12 -23.38 -11.50
N ALA A 267 2.64 -24.57 -11.81
CA ALA A 267 2.94 -24.93 -13.19
C ALA A 267 1.64 -24.92 -14.00
N ASP A 268 1.70 -24.46 -15.24
CA ASP A 268 0.54 -24.53 -16.12
C ASP A 268 0.14 -26.02 -16.24
N PRO A 269 -1.17 -26.35 -16.16
CA PRO A 269 -1.58 -27.73 -16.41
C PRO A 269 -1.21 -28.09 -17.85
N TYR A 270 -0.57 -29.22 -18.01
CA TYR A 270 -0.18 -29.80 -19.31
C TYR A 270 -1.38 -29.98 -20.24
#